data_3b32f49e14b1bacf53c196d9f5709885
#
_entry.id   3b32f49e14b1bacf53c196d9f5709885
#
_cell.length_a   1.000
_cell.length_b   1.000
_cell.length_c   1.000
_cell.angle_alpha   90.00
_cell.angle_beta   90.00
_cell.angle_gamma   90.00
#
_symmetry.space_group_name_H-M   'P 1'
#
loop_
_entity.id
_entity.type
_entity.pdbx_description
1 polymer ?
#
loop_
_entity_poly.entity_id
_entity_poly.type
_entity_poly.pdbx_seq_one_letter_code
_entity_poly.pdbx_strand_id
1 'polypeptide(L)'
;MATAKQNETFADTLATVLHQDAEHTVYRLGGTDGEVVQTVFPVFPGIEIVYHDVHATACAMQRTRAPGCLEIHHCREGRIAYPYGDACFFLSPGDLAIVRRSAAAAPARFPTGHYHGITVSIDPARAPDCL
;
A
#
# COMPACT_ATOMS: atom_id res chain seq x y z
N MET A 1 -24.67 1.44 -5.08
CA MET A 1 -24.25 0.14 -4.62
C MET A 1 -22.98 0.25 -3.80
N ALA A 2 -22.92 -0.45 -2.70
CA ALA A 2 -21.75 -0.42 -1.85
C ALA A 2 -20.48 -0.86 -2.59
N THR A 3 -20.63 -1.80 -3.51
CA THR A 3 -19.52 -2.32 -4.29
C THR A 3 -18.88 -1.24 -5.15
N ALA A 4 -19.69 -0.41 -5.79
CA ALA A 4 -19.17 0.66 -6.64
C ALA A 4 -18.36 1.67 -5.83
N LYS A 5 -18.80 1.92 -4.60
CA LYS A 5 -18.10 2.85 -3.73
C LYS A 5 -16.74 2.34 -3.28
N GLN A 6 -16.65 1.04 -3.02
CA GLN A 6 -15.36 0.43 -2.72
C GLN A 6 -14.43 0.48 -3.92
N ASN A 7 -14.99 0.40 -5.12
CA ASN A 7 -14.21 0.44 -6.34
C ASN A 7 -13.50 1.76 -6.55
N GLU A 8 -14.05 2.83 -6.04
CA GLU A 8 -13.42 4.13 -6.15
C GLU A 8 -12.14 4.23 -5.35
N THR A 9 -12.01 3.44 -4.27
CA THR A 9 -10.85 3.44 -3.41
C THR A 9 -9.73 2.58 -3.97
N PHE A 10 -10.06 1.54 -4.70
CA PHE A 10 -9.11 0.56 -5.20
C PHE A 10 -9.18 0.48 -6.71
N ALA A 11 -8.01 0.20 -7.33
CA ALA A 11 -7.90 0.12 -8.77
C ALA A 11 -8.83 -0.94 -9.35
N ASP A 12 -9.00 -2.06 -8.66
CA ASP A 12 -9.82 -3.16 -9.14
C ASP A 12 -10.53 -3.88 -8.04
N THR A 13 -11.11 -3.34 -7.25
CA THR A 13 -12.19 -3.77 -6.45
C THR A 13 -12.38 -5.17 -5.99
N LEU A 14 -11.43 -5.78 -5.49
CA LEU A 14 -11.63 -6.97 -4.68
C LEU A 14 -11.27 -6.69 -3.24
N ALA A 15 -11.29 -5.44 -2.89
CA ALA A 15 -10.99 -4.99 -1.55
C ALA A 15 -12.21 -5.14 -0.67
N THR A 16 -12.00 -5.64 0.52
CA THR A 16 -13.03 -5.78 1.53
C THR A 16 -12.60 -5.06 2.80
N VAL A 17 -13.48 -4.25 3.36
CA VAL A 17 -13.24 -3.66 4.67
C VAL A 17 -13.57 -4.71 5.71
N LEU A 18 -12.56 -5.17 6.45
CA LEU A 18 -12.75 -6.15 7.52
C LEU A 18 -13.14 -5.50 8.83
N HIS A 19 -12.64 -4.28 9.06
CA HIS A 19 -12.89 -3.56 10.31
C HIS A 19 -12.63 -2.08 10.06
N GLN A 20 -13.41 -1.23 10.70
CA GLN A 20 -13.19 0.21 10.65
C GLN A 20 -13.67 0.84 11.95
N ASP A 21 -12.84 1.70 12.51
CA ASP A 21 -13.20 2.52 13.66
C ASP A 21 -12.61 3.92 13.50
N ALA A 22 -12.64 4.73 14.57
CA ALA A 22 -12.16 6.11 14.50
C ALA A 22 -10.64 6.21 14.30
N GLU A 23 -9.90 5.14 14.57
CA GLU A 23 -8.45 5.16 14.57
C GLU A 23 -7.85 4.48 13.36
N HIS A 24 -8.49 3.46 12.82
CA HIS A 24 -7.90 2.71 11.71
C HIS A 24 -8.94 1.95 10.90
N THR A 25 -8.53 1.53 9.72
CA THR A 25 -9.33 0.68 8.83
C THR A 25 -8.47 -0.49 8.40
N VAL A 26 -9.05 -1.69 8.46
CA VAL A 26 -8.40 -2.91 8.00
C VAL A 26 -9.03 -3.34 6.69
N TYR A 27 -8.21 -3.46 5.66
CA TYR A 27 -8.63 -3.89 4.32
C TYR A 27 -8.05 -5.26 4.02
N ARG A 28 -8.84 -6.10 3.35
CA ARG A 28 -8.34 -7.31 2.72
C ARG A 28 -8.40 -7.12 1.21
N LEU A 29 -7.28 -7.37 0.54
CA LEU A 29 -7.18 -7.31 -0.91
C LEU A 29 -6.92 -8.72 -1.43
N GLY A 30 -7.48 -9.07 -2.58
CA GLY A 30 -7.19 -10.36 -3.19
C GLY A 30 -5.79 -10.39 -3.76
N GLY A 31 -5.02 -11.38 -3.38
CA GLY A 31 -3.77 -11.71 -4.02
C GLY A 31 -4.01 -12.72 -5.14
N THR A 32 -2.97 -13.02 -5.92
CA THR A 32 -3.09 -14.00 -6.99
C THR A 32 -3.21 -15.42 -6.45
N ASP A 33 -2.58 -15.68 -5.31
CA ASP A 33 -2.50 -17.03 -4.71
C ASP A 33 -2.60 -17.00 -3.19
N GLY A 34 -3.17 -15.96 -2.64
CA GLY A 34 -3.28 -15.83 -1.20
C GLY A 34 -3.97 -14.54 -0.79
N GLU A 35 -3.55 -13.99 0.34
CA GLU A 35 -4.25 -12.89 0.99
C GLU A 35 -3.30 -11.74 1.28
N VAL A 36 -3.80 -10.53 1.09
CA VAL A 36 -3.11 -9.29 1.45
C VAL A 36 -3.99 -8.51 2.40
N VAL A 37 -3.47 -8.19 3.57
CA VAL A 37 -4.19 -7.39 4.56
C VAL A 37 -3.41 -6.10 4.79
N GLN A 38 -4.12 -4.98 4.75
CA GLN A 38 -3.55 -3.67 5.04
C GLN A 38 -4.34 -3.02 6.17
N THR A 39 -3.61 -2.53 7.16
CA THR A 39 -4.20 -1.75 8.25
C THR A 39 -3.73 -0.31 8.10
N VAL A 40 -4.68 0.59 7.92
CA VAL A 40 -4.40 2.00 7.62
C VAL A 40 -4.75 2.86 8.81
N PHE A 41 -3.78 3.61 9.31
CA PHE A 41 -3.93 4.56 10.40
C PHE A 41 -3.77 5.98 9.85
N PRO A 42 -4.85 6.75 9.72
CA PRO A 42 -4.71 8.18 9.40
C PRO A 42 -4.24 8.90 10.67
N VAL A 43 -3.02 9.42 10.62
CA VAL A 43 -2.41 10.05 11.82
C VAL A 43 -2.53 11.56 11.80
N PHE A 44 -2.47 12.17 10.61
CA PHE A 44 -2.69 13.60 10.40
C PHE A 44 -3.37 13.79 9.05
N PRO A 45 -3.98 14.94 8.78
CA PRO A 45 -4.49 15.22 7.44
C PRO A 45 -3.39 15.04 6.41
N GLY A 46 -3.62 14.14 5.45
CA GLY A 46 -2.65 13.85 4.40
C GLY A 46 -1.53 12.90 4.76
N ILE A 47 -1.47 12.42 6.00
CA ILE A 47 -0.44 11.47 6.43
C ILE A 47 -1.10 10.24 6.99
N GLU A 48 -0.71 9.09 6.47
CA GLU A 48 -1.20 7.80 7.00
C GLU A 48 -0.07 6.79 7.10
N ILE A 49 -0.22 5.87 8.04
CA ILE A 49 0.68 4.74 8.23
C ILE A 49 -0.07 3.49 7.83
N VAL A 50 0.54 2.69 6.98
CA VAL A 50 -0.05 1.44 6.48
C VAL A 50 0.81 0.28 6.91
N TYR A 51 0.21 -0.67 7.61
CA TYR A 51 0.85 -1.94 7.94
C TYR A 51 0.40 -2.97 6.91
N HIS A 52 1.39 -3.68 6.34
CA HIS A 52 1.16 -4.71 5.34
C HIS A 52 1.39 -6.08 5.93
N ASP A 53 0.42 -6.96 5.75
CA ASP A 53 0.54 -8.37 6.11
C ASP A 53 0.15 -9.18 4.88
N VAL A 54 1.14 -9.74 4.21
CA VAL A 54 0.98 -10.38 2.92
C VAL A 54 1.37 -11.83 2.98
N HIS A 55 0.46 -12.68 2.51
CA HIS A 55 0.69 -14.09 2.29
C HIS A 55 0.25 -14.45 0.87
N ALA A 56 0.99 -13.96 -0.09
CA ALA A 56 0.74 -14.11 -1.51
C ALA A 56 2.01 -13.75 -2.28
N THR A 57 2.11 -14.16 -3.53
CA THR A 57 3.27 -13.83 -4.35
C THR A 57 3.10 -12.53 -5.12
N ALA A 58 1.86 -12.08 -5.31
CA ALA A 58 1.58 -10.80 -5.96
C ALA A 58 0.22 -10.28 -5.51
N CYS A 59 0.06 -8.97 -5.62
CA CYS A 59 -1.22 -8.32 -5.40
C CYS A 59 -1.47 -7.42 -6.59
N ALA A 60 -2.49 -7.74 -7.39
CA ALA A 60 -2.82 -6.95 -8.58
C ALA A 60 -3.56 -5.67 -8.24
N MET A 61 -4.00 -5.53 -7.00
CA MET A 61 -4.80 -4.39 -6.60
C MET A 61 -4.04 -3.47 -5.70
N GLN A 62 -4.28 -2.18 -5.88
CA GLN A 62 -3.69 -1.15 -5.06
C GLN A 62 -4.77 -0.19 -4.64
N ARG A 63 -4.67 0.31 -3.43
CA ARG A 63 -5.54 1.38 -2.98
C ARG A 63 -5.19 2.66 -3.74
N THR A 64 -6.21 3.32 -4.30
CA THR A 64 -6.02 4.53 -5.07
C THR A 64 -5.55 5.67 -4.16
N ARG A 65 -4.49 6.35 -4.57
CA ARG A 65 -3.95 7.52 -3.88
C ARG A 65 -3.64 8.60 -4.89
N ALA A 66 -3.56 9.84 -4.40
CA ALA A 66 -3.22 10.96 -5.25
C ALA A 66 -1.81 10.79 -5.83
N PRO A 67 -1.61 11.16 -7.11
CA PRO A 67 -0.27 11.19 -7.68
C PRO A 67 0.60 12.17 -6.91
N GLY A 68 1.89 11.87 -6.78
CA GLY A 68 2.83 12.74 -6.11
C GLY A 68 2.94 12.52 -4.61
N CYS A 69 2.15 11.61 -4.03
CA CYS A 69 2.35 11.23 -2.64
C CYS A 69 3.77 10.71 -2.43
N LEU A 70 4.37 11.14 -1.35
CA LEU A 70 5.66 10.62 -0.92
C LEU A 70 5.41 9.38 -0.07
N GLU A 71 6.06 8.28 -0.42
CA GLU A 71 5.91 7.02 0.31
C GLU A 71 7.24 6.57 0.85
N ILE A 72 7.27 6.23 2.12
CA ILE A 72 8.44 5.68 2.80
C ILE A 72 8.09 4.24 3.16
N HIS A 73 8.80 3.30 2.54
CA HIS A 73 8.57 1.88 2.71
C HIS A 73 9.67 1.26 3.55
N HIS A 74 9.29 0.49 4.55
CA HIS A 74 10.23 -0.26 5.37
C HIS A 74 9.84 -1.73 5.37
N CYS A 75 10.72 -2.59 4.92
CA CYS A 75 10.52 -4.03 4.91
C CYS A 75 10.95 -4.61 6.26
N ARG A 76 10.06 -5.33 6.91
CA ARG A 76 10.36 -5.99 8.18
C ARG A 76 10.61 -7.46 8.03
N GLU A 77 9.84 -8.13 7.19
CA GLU A 77 9.96 -9.57 6.92
C GLU A 77 9.61 -9.85 5.48
N GLY A 78 10.21 -10.89 4.92
CA GLY A 78 9.95 -11.29 3.56
C GLY A 78 10.66 -10.38 2.57
N ARG A 79 10.10 -10.29 1.37
CA ARG A 79 10.64 -9.43 0.32
C ARG A 79 9.52 -8.81 -0.48
N ILE A 80 9.77 -7.61 -0.97
CA ILE A 80 8.87 -6.95 -1.90
C ILE A 80 9.67 -6.44 -3.09
N ALA A 81 9.10 -6.57 -4.29
CA ALA A 81 9.64 -6.02 -5.51
C ALA A 81 8.69 -4.94 -6.02
N TYR A 82 9.22 -3.75 -6.22
CA TYR A 82 8.47 -2.61 -6.73
C TYR A 82 8.90 -2.28 -8.14
N PRO A 83 7.97 -2.26 -9.10
CA PRO A 83 8.24 -1.60 -10.38
C PRO A 83 8.28 -0.09 -10.17
N TYR A 84 9.28 0.56 -10.76
CA TYR A 84 9.42 2.01 -10.67
C TYR A 84 9.98 2.54 -11.99
N GLY A 85 9.09 3.12 -12.80
CA GLY A 85 9.44 3.49 -14.17
C GLY A 85 9.82 2.26 -14.97
N ASP A 86 10.96 2.27 -15.62
CA ASP A 86 11.50 1.13 -16.36
C ASP A 86 12.33 0.21 -15.48
N ALA A 87 12.50 0.57 -14.22
CA ALA A 87 13.33 -0.18 -13.29
C ALA A 87 12.45 -0.96 -12.32
N CYS A 88 13.09 -1.84 -11.57
CA CYS A 88 12.47 -2.55 -10.48
C CYS A 88 13.46 -2.57 -9.33
N PHE A 89 12.99 -2.28 -8.12
CA PHE A 89 13.86 -2.39 -6.95
C PHE A 89 13.25 -3.34 -5.95
N PHE A 90 14.11 -3.91 -5.12
CA PHE A 90 13.74 -4.91 -4.13
C PHE A 90 14.05 -4.39 -2.74
N LEU A 91 13.18 -4.72 -1.79
CA LEU A 91 13.46 -4.50 -0.37
C LEU A 91 13.53 -5.85 0.31
N SER A 92 14.55 -6.00 1.15
CA SER A 92 14.73 -7.13 2.06
C SER A 92 14.60 -6.64 3.49
N PRO A 93 14.50 -7.54 4.49
CA PRO A 93 14.31 -7.09 5.87
C PRO A 93 15.36 -6.09 6.32
N GLY A 94 14.89 -4.97 6.86
CA GLY A 94 15.72 -3.86 7.28
C GLY A 94 15.90 -2.77 6.24
N ASP A 95 15.54 -3.02 4.99
CA ASP A 95 15.67 -2.02 3.93
C ASP A 95 14.59 -0.97 4.02
N LEU A 96 14.95 0.23 3.58
CA LEU A 96 14.05 1.36 3.52
C LEU A 96 14.14 2.03 2.16
N ALA A 97 13.00 2.40 1.59
CA ALA A 97 12.96 3.13 0.33
C ALA A 97 12.05 4.34 0.47
N ILE A 98 12.43 5.43 -0.18
CA ILE A 98 11.62 6.63 -0.26
C ILE A 98 11.34 6.87 -1.73
N VAL A 99 10.06 6.86 -2.08
CA VAL A 99 9.64 7.01 -3.47
C VAL A 99 8.49 8.00 -3.57
N ARG A 100 8.39 8.66 -4.71
CA ARG A 100 7.25 9.49 -5.03
C ARG A 100 6.31 8.69 -5.92
N ARG A 101 5.05 8.60 -5.51
CA ARG A 101 4.08 7.79 -6.22
C ARG A 101 3.82 8.32 -7.60
N SER A 102 3.89 7.43 -8.58
CA SER A 102 3.51 7.71 -9.96
C SER A 102 2.03 7.40 -10.15
N ALA A 103 1.39 8.12 -11.06
CA ALA A 103 0.00 7.83 -11.44
C ALA A 103 -0.15 6.45 -12.09
N ALA A 104 0.91 5.94 -12.70
CA ALA A 104 0.90 4.66 -13.39
C ALA A 104 1.58 3.56 -12.58
N ALA A 105 1.33 3.50 -11.29
CA ALA A 105 1.94 2.49 -10.43
C ALA A 105 1.51 1.08 -10.85
N ALA A 106 2.49 0.18 -10.96
CA ALA A 106 2.26 -1.22 -11.27
C ALA A 106 2.15 -2.04 -9.98
N PRO A 107 1.56 -3.25 -10.05
CA PRO A 107 1.40 -4.09 -8.87
C PRO A 107 2.74 -4.53 -8.28
N ALA A 108 2.82 -4.59 -6.97
CA ALA A 108 3.98 -5.13 -6.28
C ALA A 108 3.98 -6.65 -6.33
N ARG A 109 5.18 -7.23 -6.24
CA ARG A 109 5.37 -8.68 -6.15
C ARG A 109 6.07 -9.02 -4.86
N PHE A 110 5.80 -10.23 -4.37
CA PHE A 110 6.36 -10.73 -3.12
C PHE A 110 7.05 -12.06 -3.41
N PRO A 111 8.34 -12.03 -3.81
CA PRO A 111 9.03 -13.22 -4.31
C PRO A 111 9.05 -14.41 -3.36
N THR A 112 9.01 -14.16 -2.06
CA THR A 112 9.01 -15.24 -1.07
C THR A 112 7.60 -15.67 -0.64
N GLY A 113 6.56 -15.08 -1.23
CA GLY A 113 5.18 -15.38 -0.84
C GLY A 113 4.77 -14.83 0.51
N HIS A 114 5.56 -13.93 1.07
CA HIS A 114 5.38 -13.41 2.41
C HIS A 114 6.04 -12.03 2.50
N TYR A 115 5.33 -11.08 3.10
CA TYR A 115 5.86 -9.75 3.33
C TYR A 115 5.15 -9.08 4.50
N HIS A 116 5.94 -8.59 5.46
CA HIS A 116 5.48 -7.67 6.49
C HIS A 116 6.25 -6.39 6.36
N GLY A 117 5.54 -5.29 6.22
CA GLY A 117 6.18 -3.99 6.05
C GLY A 117 5.30 -2.86 6.54
N ILE A 118 5.90 -1.68 6.57
CA ILE A 118 5.23 -0.45 6.99
C ILE A 118 5.46 0.59 5.90
N THR A 119 4.40 1.29 5.51
CA THR A 119 4.49 2.42 4.60
C THR A 119 3.97 3.66 5.30
N VAL A 120 4.73 4.74 5.25
CA VAL A 120 4.23 6.08 5.61
C VAL A 120 3.94 6.79 4.31
N SER A 121 2.71 7.26 4.15
CA SER A 121 2.27 7.96 2.94
C SER A 121 1.96 9.40 3.29
N ILE A 122 2.56 10.34 2.55
CA ILE A 122 2.38 11.77 2.75
C ILE A 122 1.85 12.38 1.47
N ASP A 123 0.66 12.96 1.56
CA ASP A 123 0.05 13.70 0.45
C ASP A 123 0.44 15.17 0.59
N PRO A 124 1.32 15.70 -0.29
CA PRO A 124 1.80 17.07 -0.15
C PRO A 124 0.69 18.12 -0.32
N ALA A 125 -0.37 17.79 -1.01
CA ALA A 125 -1.49 18.73 -1.17
C ALA A 125 -2.30 18.88 0.12
N ARG A 126 -2.34 17.85 0.96
CA ARG A 126 -3.10 17.85 2.20
C ARG A 126 -2.23 18.08 3.44
N ALA A 127 -0.93 17.91 3.32
CA ALA A 127 0.03 18.05 4.41
C ALA A 127 1.21 18.92 3.98
N PRO A 128 0.99 20.16 3.50
CA PRO A 128 2.06 20.97 2.95
C PRO A 128 3.13 21.35 3.97
N ASP A 129 2.76 21.47 5.23
CA ASP A 129 3.69 21.91 6.27
C ASP A 129 4.67 20.81 6.70
N CYS A 130 4.47 19.59 6.23
CA CYS A 130 5.35 18.46 6.55
C CYS A 130 6.46 18.28 5.52
N LEU A 131 6.43 19.04 4.46
CA LEU A 131 7.37 18.99 3.36
C LEU A 131 7.97 20.37 3.09
#